data_4cf5b2ba918d537e5193de28e7045ac3
#
_entry.id   4cf5b2ba918d537e5193de28e7045ac3
#
_cell.length_a   1.000
_cell.length_b   1.000
_cell.length_c   1.000
_cell.angle_alpha   90.00
_cell.angle_beta   90.00
_cell.angle_gamma   90.00
#
_symmetry.space_group_name_H-M   'P 1'
#
loop_
_entity.id
_entity.type
_entity.pdbx_description
1 polymer ?
#
loop_
_entity_poly.entity_id
_entity_poly.type
_entity_poly.pdbx_seq_one_letter_code
_entity_poly.pdbx_strand_id
1 'polypeptide(L)'
;VKWGGDDNWHKCVVKPEQECATPKKTRWVDSEVYSVVTDNFKKSAGPEAMKFMKKRIYPGTVMNSMLVYMTDNQAEGEDAAIEFMKKHEKVWSKWVSSSVAKKIKAGI
;
A
#
# COMPACT_ATOMS: atom_id res chain seq x y z
N VAL A 1 -17.69 16.16 14.65
CA VAL A 1 -16.45 16.39 15.38
C VAL A 1 -15.46 17.12 14.48
N LYS A 2 -14.97 18.30 14.89
CA LYS A 2 -13.95 19.02 14.14
C LYS A 2 -12.59 18.41 14.49
N TRP A 3 -11.98 17.74 13.53
CA TRP A 3 -10.67 17.14 13.68
C TRP A 3 -9.57 18.22 13.65
N GLY A 4 -8.50 18.02 14.41
CA GLY A 4 -7.26 18.78 14.25
C GLY A 4 -6.64 18.46 12.88
N GLY A 5 -6.00 19.45 12.25
CA GLY A 5 -5.23 19.24 11.02
C GLY A 5 -3.84 18.66 11.28
N ASP A 6 -3.01 18.61 10.24
CA ASP A 6 -1.63 18.09 10.30
C ASP A 6 -0.78 18.82 11.34
N ASP A 7 -1.03 20.12 11.56
CA ASP A 7 -0.40 20.89 12.64
C ASP A 7 -0.64 20.29 14.03
N ASN A 8 -1.86 19.78 14.29
CA ASN A 8 -2.17 19.16 15.58
C ASN A 8 -1.47 17.79 15.72
N TRP A 9 -1.31 17.07 14.63
CA TRP A 9 -0.50 15.85 14.60
C TRP A 9 0.94 16.14 15.04
N HIS A 10 1.60 17.07 14.39
CA HIS A 10 2.99 17.41 14.68
C HIS A 10 3.21 18.06 16.04
N LYS A 11 2.22 18.83 16.53
CA LYS A 11 2.34 19.54 17.81
C LYS A 11 1.92 18.70 19.01
N CYS A 12 1.02 17.73 18.84
CA CYS A 12 0.39 17.03 19.95
C CYS A 12 0.57 15.52 19.92
N VAL A 13 0.67 14.87 18.74
CA VAL A 13 0.74 13.41 18.68
C VAL A 13 2.18 12.89 18.68
N VAL A 14 3.07 13.54 17.94
CA VAL A 14 4.50 13.14 17.86
C VAL A 14 5.37 13.74 18.96
N LYS A 15 4.82 14.60 19.79
CA LYS A 15 5.54 15.22 20.91
C LYS A 15 5.06 14.67 22.25
N PRO A 16 5.86 14.79 23.33
CA PRO A 16 5.40 14.47 24.67
C PRO A 16 4.11 15.24 25.00
N GLU A 17 3.22 14.59 25.76
CA GLU A 17 1.92 15.17 26.12
C GLU A 17 2.02 16.55 26.79
N GLN A 18 3.08 16.76 27.57
CA GLN A 18 3.34 18.03 28.27
C GLN A 18 3.55 19.22 27.34
N GLU A 19 3.91 18.97 26.08
CA GLU A 19 4.15 20.03 25.10
C GLU A 19 2.90 20.40 24.30
N CYS A 20 1.78 19.67 24.48
CA CYS A 20 0.53 19.93 23.79
C CYS A 20 -0.41 20.82 24.61
N ALA A 21 -0.42 22.12 24.35
CA ALA A 21 -1.25 23.08 25.07
C ALA A 21 -2.76 22.93 24.81
N THR A 22 -3.14 22.45 23.62
CA THR A 22 -4.55 22.32 23.20
C THR A 22 -4.77 21.01 22.44
N PRO A 23 -4.88 19.86 23.16
CA PRO A 23 -5.09 18.57 22.50
C PRO A 23 -6.44 18.51 21.79
N LYS A 24 -6.45 18.00 20.56
CA LYS A 24 -7.65 17.80 19.75
C LYS A 24 -7.65 16.41 19.19
N LYS A 25 -8.84 15.84 18.95
CA LYS A 25 -8.95 14.60 18.18
C LYS A 25 -8.33 14.81 16.80
N THR A 26 -7.41 13.96 16.42
CA THR A 26 -6.65 14.05 15.17
C THR A 26 -6.73 12.72 14.44
N ARG A 27 -6.90 12.76 13.12
CA ARG A 27 -6.72 11.59 12.27
C ARG A 27 -5.22 11.32 12.09
N TRP A 28 -4.89 10.10 11.76
CA TRP A 28 -3.54 9.77 11.29
C TRP A 28 -3.26 10.50 9.97
N VAL A 29 -2.07 11.05 9.85
CA VAL A 29 -1.60 11.61 8.59
C VAL A 29 -1.31 10.49 7.60
N ASP A 30 -1.40 10.81 6.32
CA ASP A 30 -1.07 9.86 5.28
C ASP A 30 0.42 9.50 5.36
N SER A 31 0.72 8.21 5.32
CA SER A 31 2.09 7.69 5.34
C SER A 31 2.39 7.02 4.00
N GLU A 32 3.53 7.37 3.43
CA GLU A 32 4.00 6.71 2.20
C GLU A 32 4.64 5.37 2.52
N VAL A 33 4.30 4.36 1.73
CA VAL A 33 4.88 3.01 1.84
C VAL A 33 5.81 2.77 0.67
N TYR A 34 7.04 2.40 0.97
CA TYR A 34 8.09 2.17 -0.02
C TYR A 34 8.47 0.71 -0.11
N SER A 35 8.81 0.26 -1.32
CA SER A 35 9.50 -1.02 -1.51
C SER A 35 11.01 -0.81 -1.34
N VAL A 36 11.59 -1.51 -0.38
CA VAL A 36 13.04 -1.46 -0.13
C VAL A 36 13.68 -2.73 -0.66
N VAL A 37 14.80 -2.59 -1.35
CA VAL A 37 15.59 -3.71 -1.88
C VAL A 37 17.07 -3.52 -1.51
N THR A 38 17.79 -4.62 -1.33
CA THR A 38 19.23 -4.56 -1.11
C THR A 38 20.00 -4.23 -2.39
N ASP A 39 21.20 -3.69 -2.25
CA ASP A 39 22.08 -3.45 -3.41
C ASP A 39 22.43 -4.75 -4.15
N ASN A 40 22.59 -5.86 -3.43
CA ASN A 40 22.82 -7.16 -4.04
C ASN A 40 21.62 -7.61 -4.88
N PHE A 41 20.39 -7.46 -4.37
CA PHE A 41 19.18 -7.76 -5.15
C PHE A 41 19.14 -6.88 -6.40
N LYS A 42 19.37 -5.57 -6.27
CA LYS A 42 19.38 -4.64 -7.40
C LYS A 42 20.37 -5.04 -8.51
N LYS A 43 21.53 -5.59 -8.13
CA LYS A 43 22.54 -6.06 -9.08
C LYS A 43 22.19 -7.41 -9.73
N SER A 44 21.56 -8.32 -8.98
CA SER A 44 21.32 -9.69 -9.41
C SER A 44 19.95 -9.93 -10.05
N ALA A 45 18.93 -9.15 -9.70
CA ALA A 45 17.55 -9.38 -10.13
C ALA A 45 17.28 -9.04 -11.61
N GLY A 46 18.18 -8.28 -12.24
CA GLY A 46 18.05 -7.86 -13.63
C GLY A 46 17.04 -6.72 -13.85
N PRO A 47 17.04 -6.14 -15.06
CA PRO A 47 16.29 -4.91 -15.35
C PRO A 47 14.77 -5.07 -15.29
N GLU A 48 14.24 -6.23 -15.68
CA GLU A 48 12.79 -6.47 -15.68
C GLU A 48 12.23 -6.56 -14.25
N ALA A 49 12.93 -7.25 -13.35
CA ALA A 49 12.53 -7.31 -11.95
C ALA A 49 12.58 -5.93 -11.29
N MET A 50 13.62 -5.15 -11.56
CA MET A 50 13.72 -3.77 -11.05
C MET A 50 12.63 -2.86 -11.63
N LYS A 51 12.26 -3.04 -12.89
CA LYS A 51 11.16 -2.31 -13.52
C LYS A 51 9.82 -2.65 -12.88
N PHE A 52 9.57 -3.92 -12.59
CA PHE A 52 8.40 -4.37 -11.84
C PHE A 52 8.35 -3.74 -10.45
N MET A 53 9.43 -3.81 -9.67
CA MET A 53 9.50 -3.22 -8.32
C MET A 53 9.20 -1.72 -8.31
N LYS A 54 9.71 -0.97 -9.30
CA LYS A 54 9.44 0.46 -9.45
C LYS A 54 7.99 0.78 -9.83
N LYS A 55 7.35 -0.09 -10.62
CA LYS A 55 5.98 0.09 -11.09
C LYS A 55 4.92 -0.40 -10.10
N ARG A 56 5.31 -1.24 -9.14
CA ARG A 56 4.40 -1.85 -8.17
C ARG A 56 3.93 -0.84 -7.13
N ILE A 57 2.97 -0.04 -7.51
CA ILE A 57 2.34 0.96 -6.64
C ILE A 57 0.90 0.51 -6.35
N TYR A 58 0.57 0.42 -5.08
CA TYR A 58 -0.79 0.14 -4.62
C TYR A 58 -1.50 1.45 -4.27
N PRO A 59 -2.60 1.80 -4.96
CA PRO A 59 -3.43 2.92 -4.52
C PRO A 59 -3.98 2.66 -3.12
N GLY A 60 -3.92 3.67 -2.24
CA GLY A 60 -4.38 3.52 -0.85
C GLY A 60 -5.83 3.07 -0.73
N THR A 61 -6.72 3.53 -1.63
CA THR A 61 -8.12 3.07 -1.69
C THR A 61 -8.25 1.58 -2.00
N VAL A 62 -7.38 1.04 -2.84
CA VAL A 62 -7.35 -0.40 -3.16
C VAL A 62 -6.83 -1.19 -1.96
N MET A 63 -5.76 -0.74 -1.32
CA MET A 63 -5.26 -1.39 -0.10
C MET A 63 -6.32 -1.43 1.00
N ASN A 64 -7.00 -0.33 1.23
CA ASN A 64 -8.09 -0.28 2.21
C ASN A 64 -9.22 -1.24 1.86
N SER A 65 -9.62 -1.35 0.59
CA SER A 65 -10.66 -2.30 0.16
C SER A 65 -10.23 -3.76 0.38
N MET A 66 -8.95 -4.07 0.21
CA MET A 66 -8.42 -5.42 0.48
C MET A 66 -8.38 -5.73 1.98
N LEU A 67 -8.05 -4.76 2.83
CA LEU A 67 -8.10 -4.92 4.29
C LEU A 67 -9.54 -5.16 4.78
N VAL A 68 -10.52 -4.44 4.22
CA VAL A 68 -11.94 -4.68 4.49
C VAL A 68 -12.33 -6.09 4.05
N TYR A 69 -11.95 -6.50 2.83
CA TYR A 69 -12.21 -7.86 2.34
C TYR A 69 -11.65 -8.94 3.28
N MET A 70 -10.41 -8.79 3.74
CA MET A 70 -9.80 -9.73 4.69
C MET A 70 -10.58 -9.82 5.99
N THR A 71 -11.04 -8.68 6.53
CA THR A 71 -11.81 -8.62 7.77
C THR A 71 -13.18 -9.27 7.62
N ASP A 72 -13.92 -8.91 6.56
CA ASP A 72 -15.30 -9.36 6.36
C ASP A 72 -15.40 -10.86 6.02
N ASN A 73 -14.35 -11.40 5.37
CA ASN A 73 -14.32 -12.80 4.95
C ASN A 73 -13.41 -13.69 5.81
N GLN A 74 -12.78 -13.14 6.85
CA GLN A 74 -11.75 -13.83 7.65
C GLN A 74 -10.65 -14.43 6.75
N ALA A 75 -10.33 -13.71 5.67
CA ALA A 75 -9.43 -14.16 4.62
C ALA A 75 -7.97 -13.95 5.03
N GLU A 76 -7.12 -14.89 4.65
CA GLU A 76 -5.67 -14.78 4.80
C GLU A 76 -5.05 -13.97 3.64
N GLY A 77 -3.76 -13.72 3.73
CA GLY A 77 -3.05 -12.93 2.73
C GLY A 77 -3.07 -13.53 1.32
N GLU A 78 -3.09 -14.86 1.22
CA GLU A 78 -3.19 -15.57 -0.06
C GLU A 78 -4.55 -15.35 -0.72
N ASP A 79 -5.64 -15.48 0.04
CA ASP A 79 -7.00 -15.22 -0.44
C ASP A 79 -7.16 -13.78 -0.92
N ALA A 80 -6.63 -12.84 -0.13
CA ALA A 80 -6.63 -11.43 -0.48
C ALA A 80 -5.81 -11.14 -1.75
N ALA A 81 -4.70 -11.84 -1.95
CA ALA A 81 -3.89 -11.71 -3.16
C ALA A 81 -4.65 -12.21 -4.40
N ILE A 82 -5.32 -13.36 -4.30
CA ILE A 82 -6.15 -13.89 -5.38
C ILE A 82 -7.30 -12.95 -5.72
N GLU A 83 -8.01 -12.46 -4.70
CA GLU A 83 -9.10 -11.49 -4.86
C GLU A 83 -8.61 -10.19 -5.50
N PHE A 84 -7.45 -9.67 -5.07
CA PHE A 84 -6.81 -8.51 -5.67
C PHE A 84 -6.51 -8.75 -7.16
N MET A 85 -5.93 -9.89 -7.49
CA MET A 85 -5.60 -10.21 -8.87
C MET A 85 -6.84 -10.27 -9.77
N LYS A 86 -7.96 -10.79 -9.26
CA LYS A 86 -9.24 -10.87 -9.97
C LYS A 86 -9.92 -9.52 -10.14
N LYS A 87 -10.01 -8.72 -9.08
CA LYS A 87 -10.81 -7.48 -9.07
C LYS A 87 -10.04 -6.23 -9.50
N HIS A 88 -8.73 -6.20 -9.32
CA HIS A 88 -7.92 -5.01 -9.55
C HIS A 88 -6.96 -5.14 -10.73
N GLU A 89 -7.40 -5.80 -11.82
CA GLU A 89 -6.61 -5.97 -13.04
C GLU A 89 -6.04 -4.65 -13.58
N LYS A 90 -6.83 -3.57 -13.56
CA LYS A 90 -6.39 -2.24 -14.02
C LYS A 90 -5.22 -1.65 -13.22
N VAL A 91 -4.97 -2.19 -12.03
CA VAL A 91 -3.83 -1.81 -11.19
C VAL A 91 -2.61 -2.65 -11.54
N TRP A 92 -2.68 -3.96 -11.31
CA TRP A 92 -1.52 -4.84 -11.43
C TRP A 92 -1.05 -5.06 -12.87
N SER A 93 -1.94 -4.99 -13.87
CA SER A 93 -1.54 -5.14 -15.27
C SER A 93 -0.57 -4.06 -15.75
N LYS A 94 -0.53 -2.91 -15.08
CA LYS A 94 0.46 -1.84 -15.36
C LYS A 94 1.87 -2.14 -14.85
N TRP A 95 2.00 -3.11 -13.95
CA TRP A 95 3.28 -3.47 -13.32
C TRP A 95 4.13 -4.39 -14.20
N VAL A 96 3.49 -5.10 -15.11
CA VAL A 96 4.09 -6.13 -15.95
C VAL A 96 3.90 -5.83 -17.44
N SER A 97 4.56 -6.61 -18.32
CA SER A 97 4.32 -6.53 -19.75
C SER A 97 2.97 -7.13 -20.13
N SER A 98 2.41 -6.72 -21.27
CA SER A 98 1.12 -7.24 -21.76
C SER A 98 1.13 -8.76 -21.95
N SER A 99 2.26 -9.35 -22.35
CA SER A 99 2.40 -10.80 -22.50
C SER A 99 2.36 -11.52 -21.15
N VAL A 100 3.01 -10.95 -20.12
CA VAL A 100 2.96 -11.48 -18.75
C VAL A 100 1.56 -11.31 -18.15
N ALA A 101 0.93 -10.16 -18.35
CA ALA A 101 -0.44 -9.94 -17.89
C ALA A 101 -1.43 -10.97 -18.47
N LYS A 102 -1.31 -11.30 -19.76
CA LYS A 102 -2.13 -12.36 -20.39
C LYS A 102 -1.93 -13.74 -19.74
N LYS A 103 -0.67 -14.11 -19.43
CA LYS A 103 -0.38 -15.37 -18.76
C LYS A 103 -0.96 -15.44 -17.35
N ILE A 104 -0.83 -14.34 -16.60
CA ILE A 104 -1.40 -14.23 -15.25
C ILE A 104 -2.92 -14.41 -15.31
N LYS A 105 -3.60 -13.69 -16.22
CA LYS A 105 -5.07 -13.80 -16.41
C LYS A 105 -5.55 -15.22 -16.76
N ALA A 106 -4.75 -15.98 -17.44
CA ALA A 106 -5.10 -17.37 -17.79
C ALA A 106 -4.92 -18.34 -16.60
N GLY A 107 -4.22 -17.91 -15.53
CA GLY A 107 -3.95 -18.72 -14.34
C GLY A 107 -4.78 -18.37 -13.09
N ILE A 108 -5.58 -17.31 -13.14
CA ILE A 108 -6.45 -16.86 -12.04
C ILE A 108 -7.91 -16.93 -12.46
#